data_406d79eca14d3626a8b818f2844b39cc
#
_entry.id   406d79eca14d3626a8b818f2844b39cc
#
_cell.length_a   1.000
_cell.length_b   1.000
_cell.length_c   1.000
_cell.angle_alpha   90.00
_cell.angle_beta   90.00
_cell.angle_gamma   90.00
#
_symmetry.space_group_name_H-M   'P 1'
#
loop_
_entity.id
_entity.type
_entity.pdbx_description
1 polymer ?
#
loop_
_entity_poly.entity_id
_entity_poly.type
_entity_poly.pdbx_seq_one_letter_code
_entity_poly.pdbx_strand_id
1 'polypeptide(L)'
;MAQPRGVNSLQFNQDQSCFCCAMETGVRIYNVEPLIEKGHLGEWNSDLRYERSVCSHTVCVIILCLCVSDHEQVGSVAQCSMLHRSNLLAVVGGGVNPKFSEISVLIWDDAREGRDPKDKLVLEFTFTKPVLAVRMRHDKIIIVLKNRIYVYSFPDNPVKLFEFDTRDNPKGLCDLCPSLEKQLLVFPGHKCGSLQLVDLSNTKPGTSSAPFTINAHQSEIACLALNQPGSVAASASRKGTLIRLFDTTTRDKLVELRRGTDPATLYCINFSHDSSFLCASSDKGTVHIFALKDTKLNRRSALARVGKVGPVIGQYVDSQWSLASFTVPAECACICAFGKNTSKNVNSVIAICVDGTFHKYVFTPDGNCNREAFDVYLDICDDDDF
;
A
#
# COMPACT_ATOMS: atom_id res chain seq x y z
N MET A 1 0.91 -27.22 -4.66
CA MET A 1 0.64 -25.77 -4.79
C MET A 1 -0.67 -25.51 -4.07
N ALA A 2 -0.66 -24.67 -3.06
CA ALA A 2 -1.92 -24.24 -2.43
C ALA A 2 -2.74 -23.50 -3.49
N GLN A 3 -4.03 -23.82 -3.63
CA GLN A 3 -4.93 -23.08 -4.49
C GLN A 3 -4.92 -21.61 -4.04
N PRO A 4 -4.83 -20.63 -4.97
CA PRO A 4 -4.96 -19.25 -4.59
C PRO A 4 -6.33 -19.07 -3.91
N ARG A 5 -6.33 -18.54 -2.68
CA ARG A 5 -7.57 -18.33 -1.89
C ARG A 5 -8.43 -17.17 -2.40
N GLY A 6 -8.30 -16.83 -3.70
CA GLY A 6 -9.14 -15.84 -4.37
C GLY A 6 -8.83 -14.38 -3.98
N VAL A 7 -7.64 -14.09 -3.46
CA VAL A 7 -7.21 -12.71 -3.17
C VAL A 7 -6.74 -12.04 -4.46
N ASN A 8 -7.39 -10.94 -4.84
CA ASN A 8 -7.08 -10.15 -6.03
C ASN A 8 -6.11 -9.01 -5.73
N SER A 9 -6.29 -8.31 -4.62
CA SER A 9 -5.39 -7.25 -4.18
C SER A 9 -5.40 -7.03 -2.68
N LEU A 10 -4.27 -6.51 -2.18
CA LEU A 10 -4.07 -6.13 -0.78
C LEU A 10 -3.62 -4.68 -0.73
N GLN A 11 -4.16 -3.89 0.19
CA GLN A 11 -3.77 -2.50 0.38
C GLN A 11 -3.87 -2.09 1.85
N PHE A 12 -2.80 -1.47 2.37
CA PHE A 12 -2.86 -0.80 3.67
C PHE A 12 -3.66 0.51 3.58
N ASN A 13 -4.26 0.89 4.69
CA ASN A 13 -4.73 2.26 4.87
C ASN A 13 -3.54 3.23 5.05
N GLN A 14 -3.79 4.53 5.15
CA GLN A 14 -2.79 5.58 5.09
C GLN A 14 -1.77 5.54 6.26
N ASP A 15 -2.18 5.08 7.43
CA ASP A 15 -1.30 4.93 8.61
C ASP A 15 -0.81 3.49 8.83
N GLN A 16 -1.08 2.57 7.89
CA GLN A 16 -0.67 1.16 7.92
C GLN A 16 -1.21 0.37 9.12
N SER A 17 -2.23 0.89 9.80
CA SER A 17 -2.84 0.25 10.95
C SER A 17 -3.94 -0.76 10.60
N CYS A 18 -4.45 -0.69 9.36
CA CYS A 18 -5.42 -1.60 8.79
C CYS A 18 -5.04 -1.97 7.36
N PHE A 19 -5.57 -3.07 6.87
CA PHE A 19 -5.50 -3.41 5.45
C PHE A 19 -6.83 -3.93 4.94
N CYS A 20 -7.11 -3.72 3.67
CA CYS A 20 -8.21 -4.32 2.96
C CYS A 20 -7.71 -5.39 1.98
N CYS A 21 -8.50 -6.43 1.88
CA CYS A 21 -8.28 -7.57 1.00
C CYS A 21 -9.45 -7.63 0.00
N ALA A 22 -9.18 -7.30 -1.27
CA ALA A 22 -10.15 -7.48 -2.36
C ALA A 22 -10.05 -8.91 -2.87
N MET A 23 -11.20 -9.58 -2.96
CA MET A 23 -11.28 -11.02 -3.20
C MET A 23 -12.30 -11.37 -4.29
N GLU A 24 -12.26 -12.63 -4.74
CA GLU A 24 -13.30 -13.19 -5.63
C GLU A 24 -14.68 -13.25 -4.95
N THR A 25 -14.72 -13.23 -3.63
CA THR A 25 -15.94 -13.27 -2.80
C THR A 25 -16.35 -11.92 -2.22
N GLY A 26 -15.63 -10.83 -2.56
CA GLY A 26 -15.92 -9.49 -2.05
C GLY A 26 -14.72 -8.78 -1.43
N VAL A 27 -14.90 -8.14 -0.28
CA VAL A 27 -13.85 -7.40 0.44
C VAL A 27 -13.83 -7.81 1.91
N ARG A 28 -12.64 -8.00 2.47
CA ARG A 28 -12.43 -8.13 3.92
C ARG A 28 -11.51 -7.03 4.41
N ILE A 29 -11.76 -6.56 5.62
CA ILE A 29 -11.00 -5.50 6.28
C ILE A 29 -10.45 -6.02 7.60
N TYR A 30 -9.16 -5.81 7.80
CA TYR A 30 -8.45 -6.28 8.99
C TYR A 30 -7.75 -5.14 9.70
N ASN A 31 -7.77 -5.18 11.03
CA ASN A 31 -6.82 -4.46 11.86
C ASN A 31 -5.48 -5.23 11.86
N VAL A 32 -4.36 -4.52 11.88
CA VAL A 32 -3.03 -5.14 11.81
C VAL A 32 -2.53 -5.58 13.18
N GLU A 33 -2.75 -4.76 14.20
CA GLU A 33 -2.29 -5.01 15.58
C GLU A 33 -3.35 -4.57 16.60
N PRO A 34 -4.01 -5.54 17.26
CA PRO A 34 -3.98 -6.98 17.00
C PRO A 34 -4.56 -7.33 15.63
N LEU A 35 -4.17 -8.50 15.08
CA LEU A 35 -4.74 -8.98 13.82
C LEU A 35 -6.16 -9.49 14.08
N ILE A 36 -7.15 -8.74 13.61
CA ILE A 36 -8.58 -9.02 13.81
C ILE A 36 -9.30 -8.60 12.54
N GLU A 37 -10.24 -9.40 12.05
CA GLU A 37 -11.18 -8.99 11.01
C GLU A 37 -12.11 -7.92 11.58
N LYS A 38 -12.32 -6.84 10.85
CA LYS A 38 -13.16 -5.70 11.26
C LYS A 38 -14.41 -5.58 10.44
N GLY A 39 -14.48 -6.27 9.32
CA GLY A 39 -15.64 -6.28 8.48
C GLY A 39 -15.40 -6.90 7.12
N HIS A 40 -16.48 -7.26 6.46
CA HIS A 40 -16.47 -7.79 5.11
C HIS A 40 -17.67 -7.32 4.29
N LEU A 41 -17.49 -7.32 2.98
CA LEU A 41 -18.52 -7.11 1.96
C LEU A 41 -18.45 -8.30 1.00
N GLY A 42 -19.44 -9.17 0.97
CA GLY A 42 -19.43 -10.33 0.07
C GLY A 42 -20.40 -11.43 0.42
N GLU A 43 -20.22 -12.59 -0.19
CA GLU A 43 -21.03 -13.78 0.09
C GLU A 43 -20.66 -14.37 1.46
N TRP A 44 -21.67 -14.61 2.27
CA TRP A 44 -21.57 -15.32 3.54
C TRP A 44 -21.96 -16.78 3.33
N ASN A 45 -21.21 -17.72 3.89
CA ASN A 45 -21.65 -19.08 4.03
C ASN A 45 -22.68 -19.15 5.17
N SER A 46 -23.93 -19.45 4.85
CA SER A 46 -25.08 -19.44 5.75
C SER A 46 -25.07 -20.49 6.89
N ASP A 47 -23.98 -21.25 7.04
CA ASP A 47 -23.92 -22.34 8.00
C ASP A 47 -23.42 -21.97 9.40
N LEU A 48 -23.02 -20.71 9.62
CA LEU A 48 -22.60 -20.21 10.93
C LEU A 48 -23.54 -19.07 11.38
N ARG A 49 -24.61 -19.44 12.09
CA ARG A 49 -25.44 -18.49 12.84
C ARG A 49 -24.73 -18.13 14.13
N TYR A 50 -24.46 -16.84 14.34
CA TYR A 50 -24.01 -16.34 15.63
C TYR A 50 -24.93 -15.26 16.19
N GLU A 51 -25.22 -15.36 17.49
CA GLU A 51 -26.07 -14.43 18.26
C GLU A 51 -25.28 -13.19 18.70
N ARG A 52 -25.98 -12.06 18.78
CA ARG A 52 -25.45 -10.78 19.23
C ARG A 52 -25.16 -10.78 20.73
N SER A 53 -23.99 -10.29 21.13
CA SER A 53 -23.79 -9.76 22.47
C SER A 53 -23.37 -8.30 22.43
N VAL A 54 -23.99 -7.50 23.29
CA VAL A 54 -23.80 -6.06 23.43
C VAL A 54 -22.73 -5.83 24.48
N CYS A 55 -21.60 -5.23 24.10
CA CYS A 55 -20.56 -4.81 25.06
C CYS A 55 -20.60 -3.31 25.29
N SER A 56 -20.68 -2.93 26.57
CA SER A 56 -20.76 -1.56 27.07
C SER A 56 -19.36 -1.05 27.47
N HIS A 57 -19.08 0.20 27.08
CA HIS A 57 -18.10 1.14 27.62
C HIS A 57 -16.61 0.90 27.36
N THR A 58 -16.06 1.66 26.43
CA THR A 58 -14.95 2.64 26.58
C THR A 58 -14.68 3.21 25.18
N VAL A 59 -14.36 4.51 25.09
CA VAL A 59 -14.15 5.25 23.86
C VAL A 59 -13.09 4.58 22.97
N CYS A 60 -13.54 3.61 22.19
CA CYS A 60 -12.89 3.16 20.97
C CYS A 60 -13.59 3.91 19.83
N VAL A 61 -12.84 4.59 18.98
CA VAL A 61 -13.36 5.05 17.70
C VAL A 61 -13.77 3.79 16.95
N ILE A 62 -15.05 3.53 16.95
CA ILE A 62 -15.70 2.34 16.42
C ILE A 62 -15.51 2.40 14.91
N ILE A 63 -14.63 1.56 14.38
CA ILE A 63 -14.88 1.05 13.03
C ILE A 63 -16.01 0.07 13.23
N LEU A 64 -17.18 0.46 12.74
CA LEU A 64 -18.41 -0.27 12.87
C LEU A 64 -18.22 -1.73 12.48
N CYS A 65 -18.65 -2.61 13.35
CA CYS A 65 -19.06 -3.95 12.98
C CYS A 65 -20.03 -3.83 11.80
N LEU A 66 -19.65 -4.33 10.66
CA LEU A 66 -20.56 -4.57 9.54
C LEU A 66 -21.58 -5.61 10.01
N CYS A 67 -22.70 -5.14 10.53
CA CYS A 67 -23.83 -6.02 10.83
C CYS A 67 -24.29 -6.69 9.55
N VAL A 68 -24.11 -7.98 9.52
CA VAL A 68 -24.52 -8.89 8.46
C VAL A 68 -26.01 -8.73 8.17
N SER A 69 -26.31 -8.30 6.98
CA SER A 69 -27.57 -8.61 6.32
C SER A 69 -27.24 -9.40 5.05
N ASP A 70 -28.02 -10.42 4.73
CA ASP A 70 -27.87 -11.34 3.61
C ASP A 70 -27.52 -10.63 2.29
N HIS A 71 -26.22 -10.54 1.96
CA HIS A 71 -25.78 -9.82 0.77
C HIS A 71 -25.00 -10.73 -0.18
N GLU A 72 -25.70 -11.58 -0.88
CA GLU A 72 -25.23 -12.30 -2.08
C GLU A 72 -24.73 -11.37 -3.22
N GLN A 73 -24.40 -10.06 -2.95
CA GLN A 73 -24.52 -9.08 -4.01
C GLN A 73 -23.28 -8.32 -4.42
N VAL A 74 -22.14 -8.48 -3.76
CA VAL A 74 -20.94 -7.70 -4.14
C VAL A 74 -20.13 -8.37 -5.26
N GLY A 75 -20.14 -9.69 -5.35
CA GLY A 75 -19.35 -10.44 -6.34
C GLY A 75 -17.85 -10.23 -6.18
N SER A 76 -17.09 -10.56 -7.20
CA SER A 76 -15.64 -10.39 -7.18
C SER A 76 -15.21 -8.92 -7.30
N VAL A 77 -14.20 -8.55 -6.52
CA VAL A 77 -13.65 -7.20 -6.41
C VAL A 77 -12.18 -7.22 -6.79
N ALA A 78 -11.76 -6.33 -7.70
CA ALA A 78 -10.38 -6.21 -8.12
C ALA A 78 -9.55 -5.33 -7.18
N GLN A 79 -10.13 -4.22 -6.71
CA GLN A 79 -9.44 -3.21 -5.90
C GLN A 79 -10.35 -2.72 -4.78
N CYS A 80 -9.75 -2.55 -3.61
CA CYS A 80 -10.39 -1.87 -2.49
C CYS A 80 -9.39 -0.91 -1.84
N SER A 81 -9.84 0.28 -1.45
CA SER A 81 -9.04 1.28 -0.76
C SER A 81 -9.82 1.88 0.39
N MET A 82 -9.20 1.99 1.56
CA MET A 82 -9.78 2.59 2.76
C MET A 82 -9.42 4.06 2.86
N LEU A 83 -10.30 4.88 3.41
CA LEU A 83 -9.98 6.22 3.85
C LEU A 83 -9.69 6.22 5.36
N HIS A 84 -8.42 6.14 5.74
CA HIS A 84 -7.99 6.04 7.14
C HIS A 84 -8.73 4.90 7.87
N ARG A 85 -9.33 5.19 9.03
CA ARG A 85 -10.22 4.32 9.80
C ARG A 85 -11.67 4.83 9.76
N SER A 86 -12.06 5.45 8.66
CA SER A 86 -13.44 5.88 8.45
C SER A 86 -14.29 4.73 7.87
N ASN A 87 -15.57 4.99 7.76
CA ASN A 87 -16.56 4.11 7.13
C ASN A 87 -16.57 4.19 5.59
N LEU A 88 -15.67 4.98 4.98
CA LEU A 88 -15.63 5.15 3.53
C LEU A 88 -14.62 4.21 2.88
N LEU A 89 -15.11 3.44 1.91
CA LEU A 89 -14.34 2.52 1.09
C LEU A 89 -14.51 2.85 -0.39
N ALA A 90 -13.43 2.82 -1.15
CA ALA A 90 -13.50 2.81 -2.61
C ALA A 90 -13.37 1.38 -3.12
N VAL A 91 -14.30 0.94 -3.95
CA VAL A 91 -14.37 -0.42 -4.51
C VAL A 91 -14.37 -0.35 -6.02
N VAL A 92 -13.60 -1.23 -6.67
CA VAL A 92 -13.57 -1.41 -8.13
C VAL A 92 -13.84 -2.87 -8.44
N GLY A 93 -14.80 -3.12 -9.31
CA GLY A 93 -15.16 -4.47 -9.74
C GLY A 93 -14.06 -5.12 -10.59
N GLY A 94 -14.04 -6.43 -10.60
CA GLY A 94 -13.13 -7.25 -11.42
C GLY A 94 -12.90 -8.60 -10.77
N GLY A 95 -12.20 -9.50 -11.45
CA GLY A 95 -12.08 -10.90 -11.06
C GLY A 95 -13.00 -11.80 -11.88
N VAL A 96 -13.35 -12.98 -11.35
CA VAL A 96 -14.07 -14.01 -12.12
C VAL A 96 -15.55 -13.70 -12.28
N ASN A 97 -16.20 -13.16 -11.25
CA ASN A 97 -17.65 -12.88 -11.27
C ASN A 97 -17.96 -11.49 -10.69
N PRO A 98 -17.52 -10.40 -11.36
CA PRO A 98 -17.74 -9.06 -10.85
C PRO A 98 -19.20 -8.63 -10.99
N LYS A 99 -19.77 -8.05 -9.95
CA LYS A 99 -21.06 -7.37 -10.00
C LYS A 99 -20.94 -5.88 -10.27
N PHE A 100 -19.76 -5.32 -10.06
CA PHE A 100 -19.42 -3.92 -10.37
C PHE A 100 -18.49 -3.84 -11.55
N SER A 101 -18.55 -2.73 -12.25
CA SER A 101 -17.72 -2.51 -13.44
C SER A 101 -16.27 -2.22 -13.08
N GLU A 102 -15.33 -2.75 -13.87
CA GLU A 102 -13.90 -2.43 -13.76
C GLU A 102 -13.54 -1.00 -14.18
N ILE A 103 -14.46 -0.29 -14.87
CA ILE A 103 -14.28 1.10 -15.28
C ILE A 103 -14.91 2.09 -14.29
N SER A 104 -15.53 1.63 -13.21
CA SER A 104 -16.15 2.48 -12.20
C SER A 104 -15.46 2.34 -10.85
N VAL A 105 -15.36 3.46 -10.14
CA VAL A 105 -15.02 3.49 -8.71
C VAL A 105 -16.28 3.78 -7.94
N LEU A 106 -16.66 2.87 -7.06
CA LEU A 106 -17.82 2.99 -6.18
C LEU A 106 -17.33 3.39 -4.79
N ILE A 107 -17.96 4.39 -4.21
CA ILE A 107 -17.70 4.79 -2.81
C ILE A 107 -18.81 4.21 -1.94
N TRP A 108 -18.41 3.35 -1.04
CA TRP A 108 -19.24 2.69 -0.05
C TRP A 108 -19.11 3.41 1.28
N ASP A 109 -20.24 3.76 1.88
CA ASP A 109 -20.33 4.32 3.23
C ASP A 109 -21.00 3.29 4.15
N ASP A 110 -20.19 2.64 4.97
CA ASP A 110 -20.65 1.57 5.83
C ASP A 110 -21.54 2.06 7.00
N ALA A 111 -21.44 3.33 7.38
CA ALA A 111 -22.26 3.92 8.41
C ALA A 111 -23.70 4.18 7.97
N ARG A 112 -24.00 4.13 6.66
CA ARG A 112 -25.35 4.35 6.18
C ARG A 112 -26.27 3.18 6.56
N GLU A 113 -27.40 3.52 7.09
CA GLU A 113 -28.50 2.58 7.32
C GLU A 113 -29.29 2.38 6.03
N GLY A 114 -29.66 1.14 5.72
CA GLY A 114 -30.46 0.76 4.56
C GLY A 114 -30.64 -0.75 4.52
N ARG A 115 -31.75 -1.20 3.93
CA ARG A 115 -32.02 -2.64 3.73
C ARG A 115 -31.36 -3.16 2.45
N ASP A 116 -31.15 -2.28 1.46
CA ASP A 116 -30.49 -2.61 0.20
C ASP A 116 -29.00 -2.19 0.28
N PRO A 117 -28.05 -3.03 -0.11
CA PRO A 117 -26.63 -2.66 -0.24
C PRO A 117 -26.42 -1.39 -1.06
N LYS A 118 -27.29 -1.13 -2.03
CA LYS A 118 -27.25 0.10 -2.84
C LYS A 118 -27.42 1.38 -2.02
N ASP A 119 -28.09 1.30 -0.88
CA ASP A 119 -28.29 2.45 0.02
C ASP A 119 -26.96 2.92 0.62
N LYS A 120 -25.96 2.02 0.71
CA LYS A 120 -24.61 2.30 1.19
C LYS A 120 -23.68 2.86 0.10
N LEU A 121 -24.08 2.79 -1.18
CA LEU A 121 -23.32 3.40 -2.28
C LEU A 121 -23.64 4.90 -2.36
N VAL A 122 -22.62 5.72 -2.09
CA VAL A 122 -22.79 7.18 -1.97
C VAL A 122 -22.33 7.95 -3.19
N LEU A 123 -21.34 7.42 -3.92
CA LEU A 123 -20.76 8.05 -5.11
C LEU A 123 -20.31 6.98 -6.11
N GLU A 124 -20.36 7.33 -7.39
CA GLU A 124 -19.78 6.55 -8.48
C GLU A 124 -19.02 7.46 -9.43
N PHE A 125 -17.78 7.04 -9.77
CA PHE A 125 -16.97 7.67 -10.82
C PHE A 125 -16.80 6.67 -11.95
N THR A 126 -17.28 7.00 -13.16
CA THR A 126 -17.19 6.12 -14.33
C THR A 126 -16.22 6.68 -15.35
N PHE A 127 -15.40 5.80 -15.91
CA PHE A 127 -14.34 6.11 -16.88
C PHE A 127 -14.52 5.30 -18.16
N THR A 128 -13.68 5.58 -19.17
CA THR A 128 -13.69 4.86 -20.46
C THR A 128 -12.73 3.68 -20.49
N LYS A 129 -11.93 3.47 -19.45
CA LYS A 129 -10.92 2.42 -19.33
C LYS A 129 -10.91 1.86 -17.91
N PRO A 130 -10.38 0.63 -17.72
CA PRO A 130 -10.28 0.02 -16.42
C PRO A 130 -9.52 0.89 -15.41
N VAL A 131 -10.01 0.91 -14.17
CA VAL A 131 -9.38 1.54 -13.03
C VAL A 131 -8.33 0.57 -12.46
N LEU A 132 -7.09 1.03 -12.35
CA LEU A 132 -5.97 0.21 -11.92
C LEU A 132 -5.57 0.45 -10.47
N ALA A 133 -5.85 1.65 -9.94
CA ALA A 133 -5.63 1.96 -8.53
C ALA A 133 -6.47 3.14 -8.09
N VAL A 134 -6.78 3.17 -6.80
CA VAL A 134 -7.44 4.28 -6.13
C VAL A 134 -6.61 4.68 -4.91
N ARG A 135 -6.43 5.98 -4.70
CA ARG A 135 -5.83 6.54 -3.48
C ARG A 135 -6.76 7.61 -2.93
N MET A 136 -6.94 7.63 -1.62
CA MET A 136 -7.83 8.57 -0.95
C MET A 136 -7.10 9.40 0.11
N ARG A 137 -7.49 10.64 0.21
CA ARG A 137 -7.26 11.57 1.32
C ARG A 137 -8.62 12.09 1.78
N HIS A 138 -8.62 12.72 2.96
CA HIS A 138 -9.83 13.34 3.52
C HIS A 138 -10.46 14.41 2.59
N ASP A 139 -9.72 15.00 1.67
CA ASP A 139 -10.15 16.09 0.79
C ASP A 139 -10.05 15.77 -0.71
N LYS A 140 -9.48 14.64 -1.09
CA LYS A 140 -9.25 14.24 -2.48
C LYS A 140 -9.31 12.73 -2.69
N ILE A 141 -9.78 12.36 -3.88
CA ILE A 141 -9.66 11.00 -4.41
C ILE A 141 -8.87 11.02 -5.72
N ILE A 142 -7.93 10.10 -5.85
CA ILE A 142 -7.04 9.92 -6.99
C ILE A 142 -7.40 8.59 -7.65
N ILE A 143 -7.72 8.64 -8.95
CA ILE A 143 -8.12 7.48 -9.73
C ILE A 143 -7.13 7.29 -10.86
N VAL A 144 -6.51 6.12 -10.90
CA VAL A 144 -5.41 5.80 -11.80
C VAL A 144 -5.88 4.83 -12.88
N LEU A 145 -5.76 5.25 -14.11
CA LEU A 145 -5.93 4.41 -15.30
C LEU A 145 -4.56 4.09 -15.91
N LYS A 146 -4.53 3.25 -16.94
CA LYS A 146 -3.28 2.81 -17.58
C LYS A 146 -2.38 3.96 -18.05
N ASN A 147 -2.98 5.05 -18.57
CA ASN A 147 -2.25 6.17 -19.16
C ASN A 147 -2.75 7.54 -18.71
N ARG A 148 -3.55 7.58 -17.63
CA ARG A 148 -4.14 8.83 -17.12
C ARG A 148 -4.42 8.73 -15.63
N ILE A 149 -4.26 9.85 -14.94
CA ILE A 149 -4.59 9.99 -13.52
C ILE A 149 -5.57 11.14 -13.39
N TYR A 150 -6.66 10.89 -12.67
CA TYR A 150 -7.66 11.89 -12.31
C TYR A 150 -7.61 12.19 -10.82
N VAL A 151 -7.77 13.47 -10.48
CA VAL A 151 -7.89 13.94 -9.09
C VAL A 151 -9.20 14.68 -8.95
N TYR A 152 -10.03 14.23 -8.03
CA TYR A 152 -11.29 14.88 -7.68
C TYR A 152 -11.25 15.38 -6.25
N SER A 153 -12.03 16.44 -5.95
CA SER A 153 -12.40 16.77 -4.56
C SER A 153 -13.23 15.64 -3.95
N PHE A 154 -13.15 15.49 -2.64
CA PHE A 154 -13.78 14.38 -1.93
C PHE A 154 -14.00 14.77 -0.45
N PRO A 155 -15.03 14.26 0.25
CA PRO A 155 -16.09 13.38 -0.24
C PRO A 155 -17.30 14.13 -0.85
N ASP A 156 -17.51 15.39 -0.49
CA ASP A 156 -18.71 16.15 -0.84
C ASP A 156 -18.59 16.80 -2.23
N ASN A 157 -19.65 16.62 -3.05
CA ASN A 157 -19.78 17.21 -4.38
C ASN A 157 -18.48 17.12 -5.21
N PRO A 158 -18.05 15.90 -5.63
CA PRO A 158 -16.78 15.72 -6.30
C PRO A 158 -16.66 16.54 -7.59
N VAL A 159 -15.62 17.35 -7.67
CA VAL A 159 -15.27 18.15 -8.86
C VAL A 159 -13.90 17.69 -9.34
N LYS A 160 -13.72 17.52 -10.65
CA LYS A 160 -12.42 17.21 -11.23
C LYS A 160 -11.46 18.41 -11.02
N LEU A 161 -10.42 18.19 -10.23
CA LEU A 161 -9.42 19.21 -9.90
C LEU A 161 -8.23 19.15 -10.87
N PHE A 162 -7.74 17.95 -11.16
CA PHE A 162 -6.58 17.73 -12.03
C PHE A 162 -6.78 16.50 -12.91
N GLU A 163 -6.09 16.51 -14.04
CA GLU A 163 -5.98 15.39 -14.96
C GLU A 163 -4.55 15.36 -15.49
N PHE A 164 -3.86 14.22 -15.37
CA PHE A 164 -2.49 14.05 -15.82
C PHE A 164 -2.41 12.89 -16.81
N ASP A 165 -1.85 13.16 -17.98
CA ASP A 165 -1.44 12.11 -18.89
C ASP A 165 -0.15 11.46 -18.36
N THR A 166 -0.10 10.14 -18.41
CA THR A 166 1.07 9.37 -17.98
C THR A 166 1.57 8.50 -19.14
N ARG A 167 2.82 8.07 -19.07
CA ARG A 167 3.27 6.91 -19.81
C ARG A 167 2.39 5.71 -19.40
N ASP A 168 2.39 4.64 -20.21
CA ASP A 168 1.75 3.38 -19.86
C ASP A 168 2.18 2.92 -18.45
N ASN A 169 1.20 2.81 -17.57
CA ASN A 169 1.33 2.47 -16.16
C ASN A 169 0.39 1.28 -15.85
N PRO A 170 0.68 0.09 -16.35
CA PRO A 170 -0.24 -1.05 -16.26
C PRO A 170 -0.44 -1.57 -14.84
N LYS A 171 0.45 -1.22 -13.91
CA LYS A 171 0.34 -1.57 -12.48
C LYS A 171 -0.40 -0.52 -11.66
N GLY A 172 -0.85 0.58 -12.26
CA GLY A 172 -1.50 1.67 -11.52
C GLY A 172 -0.59 2.32 -10.47
N LEU A 173 0.73 2.35 -10.73
CA LEU A 173 1.69 2.87 -9.76
C LEU A 173 1.43 4.35 -9.48
N CYS A 174 1.06 4.65 -8.26
CA CYS A 174 1.05 5.99 -7.71
C CYS A 174 1.08 5.92 -6.19
N ASP A 175 1.56 6.99 -5.56
CA ASP A 175 1.44 7.15 -4.13
C ASP A 175 1.09 8.58 -3.78
N LEU A 176 0.33 8.74 -2.69
CA LEU A 176 -0.23 9.99 -2.24
C LEU A 176 0.20 10.24 -0.79
N CYS A 177 0.81 11.40 -0.57
CA CYS A 177 1.21 11.79 0.78
C CYS A 177 -0.02 11.92 1.71
N PRO A 178 -0.05 11.21 2.84
CA PRO A 178 -1.16 11.30 3.79
C PRO A 178 -1.11 12.54 4.68
N SER A 179 0.02 13.28 4.71
CA SER A 179 0.18 14.48 5.53
C SER A 179 -0.87 15.54 5.21
N LEU A 180 -1.36 16.24 6.24
CA LEU A 180 -2.26 17.39 6.06
C LEU A 180 -1.54 18.63 5.51
N GLU A 181 -0.26 18.78 5.83
CA GLU A 181 0.54 19.95 5.45
C GLU A 181 1.02 19.89 4.00
N LYS A 182 1.32 18.70 3.51
CA LYS A 182 1.86 18.48 2.16
C LYS A 182 0.94 17.58 1.35
N GLN A 183 0.55 18.05 0.17
CA GLN A 183 -0.38 17.33 -0.71
C GLN A 183 0.35 16.80 -1.95
N LEU A 184 1.33 15.94 -1.75
CA LEU A 184 2.18 15.46 -2.82
C LEU A 184 1.66 14.15 -3.40
N LEU A 185 1.54 14.11 -4.72
CA LEU A 185 1.28 12.91 -5.52
C LEU A 185 2.54 12.54 -6.30
N VAL A 186 2.92 11.26 -6.30
CA VAL A 186 4.03 10.73 -7.11
C VAL A 186 3.54 9.61 -8.01
N PHE A 187 4.03 9.58 -9.26
CA PHE A 187 3.73 8.54 -10.24
C PHE A 187 4.86 8.41 -11.28
N PRO A 188 4.90 7.32 -12.07
CA PRO A 188 5.89 7.18 -13.14
C PRO A 188 5.77 8.27 -14.19
N GLY A 189 6.89 8.90 -14.54
CA GLY A 189 6.93 9.97 -15.52
C GLY A 189 6.95 9.47 -16.97
N HIS A 190 6.84 10.40 -17.92
CA HIS A 190 6.86 10.10 -19.35
C HIS A 190 8.19 9.53 -19.82
N LYS A 191 9.31 10.05 -19.29
CA LYS A 191 10.63 9.50 -19.57
C LYS A 191 10.81 8.19 -18.81
N CYS A 192 11.33 7.17 -19.49
CA CYS A 192 11.61 5.88 -18.86
C CYS A 192 12.47 6.05 -17.60
N GLY A 193 12.04 5.43 -16.50
CA GLY A 193 12.74 5.50 -15.22
C GLY A 193 12.65 6.83 -14.48
N SER A 194 11.80 7.76 -14.92
CA SER A 194 11.55 9.00 -14.20
C SER A 194 10.31 8.89 -13.30
N LEU A 195 10.31 9.72 -12.25
CA LEU A 195 9.16 10.00 -11.39
C LEU A 195 8.64 11.40 -11.72
N GLN A 196 7.33 11.54 -11.70
CA GLN A 196 6.67 12.86 -11.65
C GLN A 196 6.08 13.07 -10.28
N LEU A 197 6.29 14.27 -9.74
CA LEU A 197 5.75 14.71 -8.47
C LEU A 197 4.90 15.94 -8.71
N VAL A 198 3.72 15.97 -8.10
CA VAL A 198 2.75 17.06 -8.22
C VAL A 198 2.29 17.48 -6.85
N ASP A 199 2.35 18.78 -6.57
CA ASP A 199 1.71 19.38 -5.41
C ASP A 199 0.24 19.66 -5.74
N LEU A 200 -0.67 19.01 -5.01
CA LEU A 200 -2.12 19.13 -5.18
C LEU A 200 -2.74 20.22 -4.28
N SER A 201 -1.95 20.99 -3.54
CA SER A 201 -2.46 22.02 -2.62
C SER A 201 -3.14 23.18 -3.33
N ASN A 202 -2.68 23.51 -4.54
CA ASN A 202 -3.27 24.60 -5.33
C ASN A 202 -4.37 24.09 -6.25
N THR A 203 -5.62 24.22 -5.80
CA THR A 203 -6.82 23.76 -6.51
C THR A 203 -7.56 24.86 -7.25
N LYS A 204 -6.97 26.04 -7.44
CA LYS A 204 -7.62 27.14 -8.17
C LYS A 204 -7.80 26.76 -9.64
N PRO A 205 -9.03 26.89 -10.21
CA PRO A 205 -9.27 26.66 -11.62
C PRO A 205 -8.32 27.49 -12.50
N GLY A 206 -7.71 26.86 -13.50
CA GLY A 206 -6.78 27.52 -14.42
C GLY A 206 -5.34 27.67 -13.94
N THR A 207 -5.02 27.25 -12.72
CA THR A 207 -3.64 27.14 -12.27
C THR A 207 -3.11 25.74 -12.57
N SER A 208 -2.11 25.65 -13.46
CA SER A 208 -1.44 24.39 -13.75
C SER A 208 -0.38 24.12 -12.68
N SER A 209 -0.58 23.12 -11.86
CA SER A 209 0.51 22.50 -11.10
C SER A 209 1.36 21.66 -12.06
N ALA A 210 2.34 22.29 -12.72
CA ALA A 210 3.24 21.55 -13.59
C ALA A 210 3.99 20.49 -12.76
N PRO A 211 3.91 19.22 -13.14
CA PRO A 211 4.68 18.18 -12.46
C PRO A 211 6.18 18.46 -12.57
N PHE A 212 6.92 18.24 -11.51
CA PHE A 212 8.37 18.22 -11.59
C PHE A 212 8.90 16.80 -11.68
N THR A 213 10.00 16.62 -12.40
CA THR A 213 10.51 15.32 -12.78
C THR A 213 11.80 14.99 -12.04
N ILE A 214 11.91 13.77 -11.54
CA ILE A 214 13.16 13.17 -11.02
C ILE A 214 13.56 12.03 -11.96
N ASN A 215 14.78 12.07 -12.51
CA ASN A 215 15.35 10.98 -13.30
C ASN A 215 15.92 9.92 -12.34
N ALA A 216 15.07 9.01 -11.89
CA ALA A 216 15.39 8.08 -10.82
C ALA A 216 16.19 6.85 -11.30
N HIS A 217 15.79 6.27 -12.44
CA HIS A 217 16.37 5.03 -12.96
C HIS A 217 16.57 5.08 -14.49
N GLN A 218 17.32 4.12 -15.01
CA GLN A 218 17.50 3.95 -16.45
C GLN A 218 16.42 3.09 -17.10
N SER A 219 15.78 2.20 -16.33
CA SER A 219 14.68 1.35 -16.76
C SER A 219 13.38 1.77 -16.08
N GLU A 220 12.25 1.25 -16.57
CA GLU A 220 10.91 1.59 -16.08
C GLU A 220 10.77 1.44 -14.57
N ILE A 221 10.00 2.33 -13.96
CA ILE A 221 9.64 2.26 -12.54
C ILE A 221 8.74 1.02 -12.35
N ALA A 222 9.03 0.25 -11.32
CA ALA A 222 8.27 -0.95 -10.96
C ALA A 222 7.61 -0.86 -9.58
N CYS A 223 8.14 -0.01 -8.71
CA CYS A 223 7.58 0.24 -7.38
C CYS A 223 7.99 1.65 -6.92
N LEU A 224 7.13 2.30 -6.16
CA LEU A 224 7.38 3.63 -5.59
C LEU A 224 6.58 3.82 -4.29
N ALA A 225 7.06 4.71 -3.43
CA ALA A 225 6.38 5.08 -2.18
C ALA A 225 6.81 6.49 -1.73
N LEU A 226 5.94 7.17 -0.99
CA LEU A 226 6.24 8.38 -0.22
C LEU A 226 6.30 8.07 1.27
N ASN A 227 7.14 8.77 1.99
CA ASN A 227 7.09 8.72 3.45
C ASN A 227 5.89 9.55 3.97
N GLN A 228 5.54 9.36 5.25
CA GLN A 228 4.36 10.01 5.87
C GLN A 228 4.34 11.54 5.71
N PRO A 229 5.44 12.29 5.94
CA PRO A 229 5.44 13.72 5.72
C PRO A 229 5.56 14.14 4.25
N GLY A 230 5.74 13.22 3.31
CA GLY A 230 5.93 13.53 1.89
C GLY A 230 7.26 14.21 1.57
N SER A 231 8.25 14.13 2.44
CA SER A 231 9.57 14.73 2.23
C SER A 231 10.54 13.83 1.44
N VAL A 232 10.29 12.52 1.41
CA VAL A 232 11.13 11.53 0.73
C VAL A 232 10.29 10.64 -0.17
N ALA A 233 10.75 10.48 -1.42
CA ALA A 233 10.21 9.51 -2.38
C ALA A 233 11.21 8.35 -2.56
N ALA A 234 10.74 7.12 -2.43
CA ALA A 234 11.48 5.91 -2.75
C ALA A 234 11.00 5.31 -4.07
N SER A 235 11.91 4.77 -4.86
CA SER A 235 11.55 4.08 -6.10
C SER A 235 12.51 2.95 -6.43
N ALA A 236 11.98 1.95 -7.15
CA ALA A 236 12.73 0.88 -7.75
C ALA A 236 12.31 0.68 -9.20
N SER A 237 13.25 0.25 -10.04
CA SER A 237 13.00 -0.07 -11.44
C SER A 237 12.69 -1.55 -11.66
N ARG A 238 12.30 -1.92 -12.87
CA ARG A 238 12.04 -3.31 -13.27
C ARG A 238 13.21 -4.26 -13.00
N LYS A 239 14.45 -3.75 -12.97
CA LYS A 239 15.60 -4.56 -12.59
C LYS A 239 15.53 -5.03 -11.14
N GLY A 240 14.95 -4.21 -10.24
CA GLY A 240 14.67 -4.58 -8.86
C GLY A 240 15.86 -4.83 -7.96
N THR A 241 17.09 -4.46 -8.39
CA THR A 241 18.30 -4.64 -7.59
C THR A 241 18.56 -3.48 -6.64
N LEU A 242 18.09 -2.28 -7.00
CA LEU A 242 18.33 -1.04 -6.28
C LEU A 242 17.02 -0.34 -5.94
N ILE A 243 16.99 0.26 -4.75
CA ILE A 243 15.96 1.21 -4.32
C ILE A 243 16.67 2.55 -4.14
N ARG A 244 16.13 3.61 -4.73
CA ARG A 244 16.68 4.96 -4.63
C ARG A 244 15.72 5.88 -3.92
N LEU A 245 16.25 6.67 -3.00
CA LEU A 245 15.50 7.66 -2.25
C LEU A 245 15.89 9.07 -2.68
N PHE A 246 14.88 9.92 -2.80
CA PHE A 246 15.03 11.29 -3.26
C PHE A 246 14.33 12.26 -2.30
N ASP A 247 14.96 13.38 -2.03
CA ASP A 247 14.30 14.52 -1.40
C ASP A 247 13.26 15.07 -2.36
N THR A 248 12.03 15.24 -1.90
CA THR A 248 10.94 15.70 -2.76
C THR A 248 10.94 17.19 -3.00
N THR A 249 11.74 17.96 -2.27
CA THR A 249 11.88 19.42 -2.40
C THR A 249 13.08 19.77 -3.28
N THR A 250 14.25 19.29 -2.93
CA THR A 250 15.48 19.56 -3.70
C THR A 250 15.62 18.68 -4.93
N ARG A 251 14.97 17.50 -4.95
CA ARG A 251 15.01 16.45 -5.98
C ARG A 251 16.34 15.69 -6.01
N ASP A 252 17.19 15.90 -5.02
CA ASP A 252 18.46 15.24 -4.91
C ASP A 252 18.30 13.79 -4.48
N LYS A 253 19.18 12.93 -5.00
CA LYS A 253 19.28 11.56 -4.53
C LYS A 253 19.92 11.53 -3.14
N LEU A 254 19.17 11.08 -2.15
CA LEU A 254 19.62 10.98 -0.75
C LEU A 254 20.46 9.72 -0.52
N VAL A 255 19.95 8.57 -0.95
CA VAL A 255 20.60 7.28 -0.72
C VAL A 255 20.25 6.27 -1.79
N GLU A 256 21.15 5.32 -2.03
CA GLU A 256 20.94 4.14 -2.85
C GLU A 256 21.06 2.89 -1.99
N LEU A 257 19.97 2.14 -1.91
CA LEU A 257 19.86 0.90 -1.16
C LEU A 257 19.93 -0.28 -2.12
N ARG A 258 20.65 -1.32 -1.75
CA ARG A 258 20.77 -2.53 -2.55
C ARG A 258 19.91 -3.65 -1.98
N ARG A 259 18.88 -4.03 -2.74
CA ARG A 259 18.03 -5.18 -2.41
C ARG A 259 18.78 -6.50 -2.64
N GLY A 260 19.53 -6.61 -3.73
CA GLY A 260 20.27 -7.82 -4.09
C GLY A 260 21.10 -7.63 -5.37
N THR A 261 21.79 -8.71 -5.78
CA THR A 261 22.56 -8.76 -7.04
C THR A 261 21.70 -9.13 -8.23
N ASP A 262 20.75 -10.04 -8.01
CA ASP A 262 19.93 -10.60 -9.07
C ASP A 262 18.67 -9.78 -9.32
N PRO A 263 18.16 -9.71 -10.55
CA PRO A 263 16.91 -9.07 -10.85
C PRO A 263 15.75 -9.66 -10.02
N ALA A 264 14.81 -8.80 -9.64
CA ALA A 264 13.60 -9.20 -8.93
C ALA A 264 12.45 -8.24 -9.20
N THR A 265 11.23 -8.76 -9.19
CA THR A 265 10.01 -7.95 -9.22
C THR A 265 9.69 -7.51 -7.79
N LEU A 266 9.80 -6.20 -7.52
CA LEU A 266 9.35 -5.67 -6.24
C LEU A 266 7.82 -5.59 -6.23
N TYR A 267 7.25 -6.02 -5.11
CA TYR A 267 5.82 -5.95 -4.86
C TYR A 267 5.44 -4.73 -4.03
N CYS A 268 6.23 -4.41 -3.01
CA CYS A 268 5.94 -3.33 -2.08
C CYS A 268 7.24 -2.66 -1.63
N ILE A 269 7.18 -1.35 -1.47
CA ILE A 269 8.14 -0.53 -0.73
C ILE A 269 7.34 0.30 0.26
N ASN A 270 7.75 0.34 1.53
CA ASN A 270 7.07 1.14 2.52
C ASN A 270 8.03 1.73 3.55
N PHE A 271 7.68 2.90 4.08
CA PHE A 271 8.44 3.58 5.13
C PHE A 271 7.86 3.27 6.50
N SER A 272 8.70 3.28 7.53
CA SER A 272 8.23 3.39 8.91
C SER A 272 7.56 4.75 9.13
N HIS A 273 6.65 4.82 10.09
CA HIS A 273 5.88 6.04 10.36
C HIS A 273 6.79 7.26 10.64
N ASP A 274 7.89 7.07 11.35
CA ASP A 274 8.88 8.09 11.66
C ASP A 274 9.95 8.29 10.57
N SER A 275 9.85 7.59 9.44
CA SER A 275 10.80 7.58 8.32
C SER A 275 12.22 7.12 8.70
N SER A 276 12.37 6.38 9.79
CA SER A 276 13.68 5.86 10.21
C SER A 276 14.11 4.62 9.44
N PHE A 277 13.14 3.86 8.91
CA PHE A 277 13.37 2.61 8.20
C PHE A 277 12.54 2.53 6.92
N LEU A 278 12.97 1.63 6.05
CA LEU A 278 12.25 1.25 4.83
C LEU A 278 12.23 -0.27 4.73
N CYS A 279 11.07 -0.84 4.38
CA CYS A 279 10.95 -2.25 4.04
C CYS A 279 10.60 -2.43 2.58
N ALA A 280 11.04 -3.57 2.00
CA ALA A 280 10.73 -3.91 0.62
C ALA A 280 10.56 -5.41 0.45
N SER A 281 9.51 -5.82 -0.26
CA SER A 281 9.21 -7.20 -0.64
C SER A 281 9.35 -7.43 -2.14
N SER A 282 9.64 -8.67 -2.53
CA SER A 282 9.83 -9.06 -3.92
C SER A 282 9.49 -10.53 -4.18
N ASP A 283 9.46 -10.92 -5.46
CA ASP A 283 9.26 -12.28 -5.94
C ASP A 283 10.35 -13.28 -5.48
N LYS A 284 11.38 -12.82 -4.78
CA LYS A 284 12.40 -13.69 -4.16
C LYS A 284 11.99 -14.19 -2.78
N GLY A 285 10.82 -13.81 -2.28
CA GLY A 285 10.33 -14.21 -0.97
C GLY A 285 11.09 -13.61 0.21
N THR A 286 12.02 -12.68 -0.03
CA THR A 286 12.75 -11.99 1.03
C THR A 286 12.19 -10.59 1.22
N VAL A 287 11.82 -10.26 2.44
CA VAL A 287 11.50 -8.91 2.87
C VAL A 287 12.76 -8.28 3.47
N HIS A 288 13.25 -7.21 2.86
CA HIS A 288 14.45 -6.48 3.27
C HIS A 288 14.08 -5.27 4.12
N ILE A 289 14.87 -5.01 5.15
CA ILE A 289 14.71 -3.86 6.05
C ILE A 289 15.98 -3.01 5.99
N PHE A 290 15.82 -1.71 5.74
CA PHE A 290 16.92 -0.75 5.61
C PHE A 290 16.77 0.36 6.63
N ALA A 291 17.85 0.75 7.30
CA ALA A 291 17.91 1.94 8.12
C ALA A 291 18.13 3.18 7.23
N LEU A 292 17.36 4.24 7.49
CA LEU A 292 17.42 5.50 6.72
C LEU A 292 18.08 6.64 7.52
N LYS A 293 17.73 6.79 8.80
CA LYS A 293 18.30 7.84 9.67
C LYS A 293 19.73 7.51 10.09
N ASP A 294 19.94 6.31 10.63
CA ASP A 294 21.29 5.84 10.96
C ASP A 294 21.74 4.79 9.94
N THR A 295 22.23 5.27 8.82
CA THR A 295 22.67 4.44 7.71
C THR A 295 23.91 3.58 8.02
N LYS A 296 24.58 3.82 9.15
CA LYS A 296 25.71 3.00 9.61
C LYS A 296 25.26 1.60 10.04
N LEU A 297 24.01 1.45 10.42
CA LEU A 297 23.40 0.16 10.76
C LEU A 297 23.28 -0.76 9.54
N ASN A 298 23.17 -0.20 8.35
CA ASN A 298 23.10 -0.98 7.11
C ASN A 298 24.42 -1.70 6.82
N ARG A 299 24.30 -2.93 6.33
CA ARG A 299 25.46 -3.71 5.91
C ARG A 299 26.12 -3.05 4.69
N ARG A 300 27.43 -3.10 4.64
CA ARG A 300 28.21 -2.64 3.49
C ARG A 300 28.80 -3.83 2.75
N SER A 301 29.01 -3.67 1.44
CA SER A 301 29.70 -4.69 0.64
C SER A 301 31.06 -5.03 1.25
N ALA A 302 31.40 -6.32 1.29
CA ALA A 302 32.73 -6.76 1.71
C ALA A 302 33.84 -6.10 0.87
N LEU A 303 33.54 -5.77 -0.39
CA LEU A 303 34.46 -5.07 -1.30
C LEU A 303 34.69 -3.60 -0.90
N ALA A 304 33.82 -2.99 -0.10
CA ALA A 304 34.02 -1.63 0.42
C ALA A 304 35.20 -1.53 1.38
N ARG A 305 35.68 -2.66 1.91
CA ARG A 305 36.84 -2.72 2.82
C ARG A 305 38.20 -2.78 2.07
N VAL A 306 38.16 -3.07 0.78
CA VAL A 306 39.35 -3.16 -0.06
C VAL A 306 39.48 -1.84 -0.85
N GLY A 307 40.06 -0.84 -0.22
CA GLY A 307 40.28 0.48 -0.81
C GLY A 307 41.08 0.43 -2.10
N LYS A 308 40.52 0.82 -3.18
CA LYS A 308 40.90 1.12 -4.58
C LYS A 308 40.12 0.26 -5.57
N VAL A 309 38.93 0.72 -5.90
CA VAL A 309 38.07 0.06 -6.88
C VAL A 309 37.75 1.08 -7.95
N GLY A 310 37.89 0.70 -9.23
CA GLY A 310 37.63 1.58 -10.37
C GLY A 310 36.17 2.05 -10.44
N PRO A 311 35.85 3.08 -11.24
CA PRO A 311 34.56 3.80 -11.20
C PRO A 311 33.29 2.92 -11.43
N VAL A 312 33.42 1.80 -12.13
CA VAL A 312 32.29 0.88 -12.37
C VAL A 312 31.98 0.01 -11.14
N ILE A 313 32.97 -0.34 -10.37
CA ILE A 313 32.84 -1.13 -9.14
C ILE A 313 32.53 -0.22 -7.95
N GLY A 314 32.90 1.07 -8.01
CA GLY A 314 32.65 2.07 -6.99
C GLY A 314 31.12 2.22 -6.68
N GLN A 315 30.26 2.25 -7.69
CA GLN A 315 28.81 2.32 -7.50
C GLN A 315 28.22 1.10 -6.80
N TYR A 316 28.82 -0.09 -6.99
CA TYR A 316 28.41 -1.30 -6.28
C TYR A 316 28.85 -1.29 -4.81
N VAL A 317 30.02 -0.71 -4.57
CA VAL A 317 30.62 -0.60 -3.22
C VAL A 317 29.91 0.42 -2.36
N ASP A 318 29.40 1.51 -2.95
CA ASP A 318 28.73 2.61 -2.24
C ASP A 318 27.29 2.30 -1.86
N SER A 319 26.67 1.27 -2.47
CA SER A 319 25.30 0.87 -2.15
C SER A 319 25.23 0.24 -0.75
N GLN A 320 24.16 0.62 -0.01
CA GLN A 320 23.90 0.08 1.32
C GLN A 320 22.99 -1.14 1.23
N TRP A 321 23.41 -2.24 1.87
CA TRP A 321 22.64 -3.48 1.94
C TRP A 321 21.67 -3.46 3.13
N SER A 322 20.70 -4.36 3.13
CA SER A 322 19.72 -4.43 4.21
C SER A 322 20.38 -4.61 5.57
N LEU A 323 19.87 -3.89 6.57
CA LEU A 323 20.14 -4.10 7.99
C LEU A 323 19.73 -5.50 8.41
N ALA A 324 18.49 -5.86 8.13
CA ALA A 324 17.85 -7.13 8.47
C ALA A 324 16.99 -7.63 7.32
N SER A 325 16.63 -8.90 7.35
CA SER A 325 15.72 -9.50 6.39
C SER A 325 15.08 -10.77 6.97
N PHE A 326 13.92 -11.11 6.45
CA PHE A 326 13.25 -12.38 6.71
C PHE A 326 12.61 -12.93 5.44
N THR A 327 12.18 -14.18 5.46
CA THR A 327 11.57 -14.85 4.31
C THR A 327 10.09 -15.12 4.53
N VAL A 328 9.32 -14.92 3.47
CA VAL A 328 7.93 -15.36 3.31
C VAL A 328 7.86 -16.37 2.15
N PRO A 329 6.74 -17.05 1.90
CA PRO A 329 6.62 -17.94 0.76
C PRO A 329 7.04 -17.24 -0.55
N ALA A 330 8.04 -17.79 -1.28
CA ALA A 330 8.74 -17.09 -2.36
C ALA A 330 7.84 -16.72 -3.55
N GLU A 331 6.88 -17.57 -3.88
CA GLU A 331 5.99 -17.40 -5.04
C GLU A 331 4.74 -16.56 -4.71
N CYS A 332 4.68 -16.01 -3.51
CA CYS A 332 3.52 -15.27 -3.04
C CYS A 332 3.78 -13.76 -3.08
N ALA A 333 2.92 -13.02 -3.78
CA ALA A 333 2.95 -11.57 -3.71
C ALA A 333 2.55 -11.13 -2.29
N CYS A 334 3.28 -10.15 -1.74
CA CYS A 334 2.99 -9.64 -0.42
C CYS A 334 3.20 -8.13 -0.33
N ILE A 335 2.38 -7.49 0.49
CA ILE A 335 2.61 -6.12 0.95
C ILE A 335 3.31 -6.16 2.30
N CYS A 336 4.16 -5.19 2.58
CA CYS A 336 4.86 -5.09 3.85
C CYS A 336 4.77 -3.68 4.44
N ALA A 337 4.74 -3.59 5.77
CA ALA A 337 4.66 -2.36 6.53
C ALA A 337 5.34 -2.50 7.88
N PHE A 338 5.54 -1.38 8.58
CA PHE A 338 6.06 -1.39 9.94
C PHE A 338 4.91 -1.42 10.94
N GLY A 339 5.03 -2.27 11.96
CA GLY A 339 4.11 -2.32 13.08
C GLY A 339 4.29 -1.15 14.04
N LYS A 340 3.39 -1.03 15.00
CA LYS A 340 3.51 -0.03 16.08
C LYS A 340 4.64 -0.44 17.01
N ASN A 341 5.55 0.50 17.28
CA ASN A 341 6.63 0.27 18.23
C ASN A 341 6.07 0.20 19.66
N THR A 342 6.14 -0.96 20.27
CA THR A 342 5.70 -1.19 21.65
C THR A 342 6.80 -0.88 22.70
N SER A 343 8.06 -0.81 22.26
CA SER A 343 9.21 -0.46 23.12
C SER A 343 10.24 0.37 22.35
N LYS A 344 11.08 1.13 23.08
CA LYS A 344 12.08 2.05 22.49
C LYS A 344 13.14 1.37 21.59
N ASN A 345 13.34 0.06 21.70
CA ASN A 345 14.44 -0.65 21.04
C ASN A 345 13.99 -1.82 20.16
N VAL A 346 12.68 -2.07 20.03
CA VAL A 346 12.16 -3.18 19.24
C VAL A 346 11.25 -2.63 18.16
N ASN A 347 11.66 -2.84 16.92
CA ASN A 347 10.88 -2.49 15.76
C ASN A 347 10.29 -3.75 15.14
N SER A 348 9.08 -3.67 14.61
CA SER A 348 8.45 -4.80 13.92
C SER A 348 8.15 -4.48 12.47
N VAL A 349 8.19 -5.51 11.63
CA VAL A 349 7.76 -5.47 10.24
C VAL A 349 6.75 -6.59 10.01
N ILE A 350 5.71 -6.25 9.28
CA ILE A 350 4.60 -7.11 8.95
C ILE A 350 4.61 -7.35 7.45
N ALA A 351 4.40 -8.60 7.04
CA ALA A 351 4.15 -8.97 5.65
C ALA A 351 2.81 -9.70 5.55
N ILE A 352 1.98 -9.26 4.62
CA ILE A 352 0.65 -9.81 4.34
C ILE A 352 0.66 -10.35 2.93
N CYS A 353 0.45 -11.65 2.80
CA CYS A 353 0.58 -12.38 1.55
C CYS A 353 -0.78 -12.67 0.91
N VAL A 354 -0.83 -12.74 -0.42
CA VAL A 354 -2.06 -13.07 -1.17
C VAL A 354 -2.51 -14.53 -1.00
N ASP A 355 -1.68 -15.39 -0.39
CA ASP A 355 -2.05 -16.76 -0.01
C ASP A 355 -2.87 -16.84 1.28
N GLY A 356 -3.13 -15.69 1.93
CA GLY A 356 -3.88 -15.60 3.18
C GLY A 356 -3.00 -15.60 4.43
N THR A 357 -1.67 -15.61 4.31
CA THR A 357 -0.77 -15.64 5.47
C THR A 357 -0.34 -14.25 5.92
N PHE A 358 -0.26 -14.09 7.24
CA PHE A 358 0.23 -12.92 7.95
C PHE A 358 1.52 -13.30 8.70
N HIS A 359 2.54 -12.47 8.55
CA HIS A 359 3.84 -12.67 9.19
C HIS A 359 4.26 -11.40 9.92
N LYS A 360 4.60 -11.51 11.20
CA LYS A 360 5.18 -10.42 11.99
C LYS A 360 6.56 -10.80 12.48
N TYR A 361 7.54 -9.95 12.20
CA TYR A 361 8.92 -10.09 12.61
C TYR A 361 9.36 -8.89 13.41
N VAL A 362 10.12 -9.12 14.47
CA VAL A 362 10.79 -8.09 15.25
C VAL A 362 12.26 -8.05 14.87
N PHE A 363 12.82 -6.85 14.76
CA PHE A 363 14.23 -6.66 14.43
C PHE A 363 14.88 -5.63 15.35
N THR A 364 16.17 -5.73 15.48
CA THR A 364 17.00 -4.90 16.36
C THR A 364 18.08 -4.17 15.56
N PRO A 365 18.66 -3.08 16.07
CA PRO A 365 19.69 -2.30 15.37
C PRO A 365 20.97 -3.10 15.01
N ASP A 366 21.24 -4.20 15.69
CA ASP A 366 22.34 -5.12 15.36
C ASP A 366 22.02 -6.09 14.20
N GLY A 367 20.79 -6.00 13.64
CA GLY A 367 20.39 -6.75 12.45
C GLY A 367 19.80 -8.13 12.75
N ASN A 368 19.54 -8.47 14.02
CA ASN A 368 18.77 -9.66 14.36
C ASN A 368 17.31 -9.47 13.93
N CYS A 369 16.70 -10.53 13.41
CA CYS A 369 15.33 -10.51 12.93
C CYS A 369 14.66 -11.85 13.25
N ASN A 370 13.66 -11.83 14.13
CA ASN A 370 12.99 -13.01 14.65
C ASN A 370 11.49 -12.93 14.41
N ARG A 371 10.87 -14.06 14.07
CA ARG A 371 9.43 -14.14 13.91
C ARG A 371 8.75 -14.01 15.27
N GLU A 372 7.86 -13.03 15.39
CA GLU A 372 7.03 -12.80 16.58
C GLU A 372 5.67 -13.49 16.44
N ALA A 373 5.04 -13.36 15.27
CA ALA A 373 3.73 -13.96 15.00
C ALA A 373 3.63 -14.48 13.57
N PHE A 374 2.80 -15.49 13.42
CA PHE A 374 2.35 -16.04 12.14
C PHE A 374 0.88 -16.41 12.28
N ASP A 375 0.09 -16.06 11.29
CA ASP A 375 -1.33 -16.35 11.26
C ASP A 375 -1.84 -16.55 9.84
N VAL A 376 -3.04 -17.11 9.69
CA VAL A 376 -3.75 -17.23 8.42
C VAL A 376 -4.98 -16.32 8.50
N TYR A 377 -4.82 -15.07 8.05
CA TYR A 377 -5.84 -14.04 8.24
C TYR A 377 -7.16 -14.35 7.54
N LEU A 378 -7.17 -15.17 6.50
CA LEU A 378 -8.40 -15.60 5.83
C LEU A 378 -9.21 -16.63 6.63
N ASP A 379 -8.60 -17.28 7.61
CA ASP A 379 -9.27 -18.26 8.49
C ASP A 379 -9.70 -17.61 9.82
N ILE A 380 -9.38 -16.33 10.03
CA ILE A 380 -9.87 -15.58 11.18
C ILE A 380 -11.34 -15.29 10.92
N CYS A 381 -12.20 -15.94 11.69
CA CYS A 381 -13.61 -15.57 11.84
C CYS A 381 -13.71 -14.54 12.97
N ASP A 382 -14.79 -13.72 12.99
CA ASP A 382 -15.08 -12.85 14.12
C ASP A 382 -15.26 -13.72 15.38
N ASP A 383 -14.15 -14.03 16.06
CA ASP A 383 -14.19 -14.58 17.41
C ASP A 383 -14.47 -13.42 18.39
N ASP A 384 -15.74 -13.04 18.49
CA ASP A 384 -16.27 -12.29 19.64
C ASP A 384 -16.51 -13.24 20.82
N ASP A 385 -15.49 -14.03 21.19
CA ASP A 385 -15.46 -14.79 22.42
C ASP A 385 -14.15 -14.53 23.17
N PHE A 386 -14.09 -13.36 23.82
CA PHE A 386 -13.36 -13.17 25.10
C PHE A 386 -13.85 -11.89 25.80
#